data_712bf60dc6a6d645851d3474276fba04
#
_entry.id   712bf60dc6a6d645851d3474276fba04
#
_cell.length_a   1.000
_cell.length_b   1.000
_cell.length_c   1.000
_cell.angle_alpha   90.00
_cell.angle_beta   90.00
_cell.angle_gamma   90.00
#
_symmetry.space_group_name_H-M   'P 1'
#
loop_
_entity.id
_entity.type
_entity.pdbx_description
1 polymer ?
#
loop_
_entity_poly.entity_id
_entity_poly.type
_entity_poly.pdbx_seq_one_letter_code
_entity_poly.pdbx_strand_id
1 'polypeptide(L)'
;MSIKIYNTLTRRKEEFKPLKEGNVGIYVCGPTVYDAPHIGHARSAYAFDVIRRYFIYKDYKVEFVRNVTDVDDKIINKAKGEFKEEDLNSAVKKVSDKYLKVYHDCMGKLGIMQPDREPKATEYINKMIDFIKILV
;
A
#
# COMPACT_ATOMS: atom_id res chain seq x y z
N MET A 1 4.38 -27.78 -10.46
CA MET A 1 5.16 -27.43 -9.23
C MET A 1 4.28 -26.60 -8.33
N SER A 2 4.17 -26.94 -7.03
CA SER A 2 3.40 -26.14 -6.06
C SER A 2 4.18 -24.89 -5.67
N ILE A 3 3.46 -23.78 -5.44
CA ILE A 3 4.02 -22.54 -4.92
C ILE A 3 4.17 -22.71 -3.41
N LYS A 4 5.35 -22.38 -2.86
CA LYS A 4 5.59 -22.39 -1.41
C LYS A 4 5.94 -21.00 -0.93
N ILE A 5 5.25 -20.55 0.14
CA ILE A 5 5.43 -19.24 0.75
C ILE A 5 5.80 -19.42 2.23
N TYR A 6 6.71 -18.58 2.72
CA TYR A 6 7.02 -18.54 4.15
C TYR A 6 5.86 -17.93 4.92
N ASN A 7 5.32 -18.71 5.85
CA ASN A 7 4.25 -18.27 6.74
C ASN A 7 4.84 -17.84 8.08
N THR A 8 4.70 -16.58 8.42
CA THR A 8 5.24 -16.02 9.67
C THR A 8 4.56 -16.62 10.91
N LEU A 9 3.29 -17.00 10.82
CA LEU A 9 2.54 -17.61 11.93
C LEU A 9 3.13 -18.98 12.31
N THR A 10 3.40 -19.82 11.31
CA THR A 10 3.95 -21.18 11.51
C THR A 10 5.46 -21.22 11.45
N ARG A 11 6.12 -20.11 11.05
CA ARG A 11 7.58 -19.94 10.89
C ARG A 11 8.23 -20.95 9.94
N ARG A 12 7.53 -21.39 8.91
CA ARG A 12 8.04 -22.34 7.90
C ARG A 12 7.49 -22.02 6.51
N LYS A 13 8.13 -22.59 5.49
CA LYS A 13 7.61 -22.57 4.12
C LYS A 13 6.51 -23.60 3.97
N GLU A 14 5.33 -23.16 3.58
CA GLU A 14 4.16 -23.98 3.36
C GLU A 14 3.68 -23.88 1.92
N GLU A 15 2.97 -24.89 1.47
CA GLU A 15 2.30 -24.86 0.18
C GLU A 15 1.21 -23.80 0.19
N PHE A 16 1.26 -22.91 -0.80
CA PHE A 16 0.24 -21.89 -0.96
C PHE A 16 -1.07 -22.53 -1.41
N LYS A 17 -2.14 -22.29 -0.66
CA LYS A 17 -3.50 -22.69 -0.98
C LYS A 17 -4.36 -21.43 -1.07
N PRO A 18 -4.93 -21.10 -2.24
CA PRO A 18 -5.81 -19.94 -2.37
C PRO A 18 -7.10 -20.16 -1.60
N LEU A 19 -7.67 -19.11 -1.01
CA LEU A 19 -8.97 -19.15 -0.35
C LEU A 19 -10.12 -19.45 -1.34
N LYS A 20 -9.94 -19.02 -2.59
CA LYS A 20 -10.84 -19.32 -3.71
C LYS A 20 -9.99 -19.81 -4.86
N GLU A 21 -10.35 -20.96 -5.41
CA GLU A 21 -9.61 -21.57 -6.51
C GLU A 21 -9.40 -20.60 -7.68
N GLY A 22 -8.18 -20.58 -8.21
CA GLY A 22 -7.78 -19.69 -9.30
C GLY A 22 -7.65 -18.20 -8.94
N ASN A 23 -7.92 -17.79 -7.67
CA ASN A 23 -7.88 -16.38 -7.27
C ASN A 23 -6.87 -16.15 -6.15
N VAL A 24 -6.14 -15.05 -6.22
CA VAL A 24 -5.16 -14.63 -5.19
C VAL A 24 -5.41 -13.17 -4.83
N GLY A 25 -5.68 -12.91 -3.55
CA GLY A 25 -5.67 -11.56 -2.99
C GLY A 25 -4.32 -11.28 -2.35
N ILE A 26 -3.71 -10.15 -2.70
CA ILE A 26 -2.46 -9.68 -2.11
C ILE A 26 -2.72 -8.30 -1.50
N TYR A 27 -2.47 -8.16 -0.20
CA TYR A 27 -2.47 -6.86 0.47
C TYR A 27 -1.04 -6.51 0.88
N VAL A 28 -0.61 -5.31 0.53
CA VAL A 28 0.72 -4.79 0.88
C VAL A 28 0.57 -3.44 1.55
N CYS A 29 1.30 -3.24 2.64
CA CYS A 29 1.39 -1.94 3.29
C CYS A 29 2.00 -0.91 2.32
N GLY A 30 1.31 0.19 2.12
CA GLY A 30 1.74 1.27 1.23
C GLY A 30 2.59 2.34 1.91
N PRO A 31 2.96 3.40 1.18
CA PRO A 31 3.78 4.46 1.71
C PRO A 31 3.01 5.39 2.64
N THR A 32 3.74 6.01 3.60
CA THR A 32 3.34 7.27 4.22
C THR A 32 3.83 8.40 3.33
N VAL A 33 2.90 9.17 2.78
CA VAL A 33 3.18 10.12 1.69
C VAL A 33 3.55 11.52 2.20
N TYR A 34 4.67 11.63 2.90
CA TYR A 34 5.18 12.89 3.42
C TYR A 34 6.43 13.39 2.70
N ASP A 35 7.13 12.54 1.94
CA ASP A 35 8.35 12.89 1.23
C ASP A 35 8.55 12.02 -0.02
N ALA A 36 9.55 12.38 -0.85
CA ALA A 36 9.93 11.59 -2.02
C ALA A 36 10.33 10.16 -1.62
N PRO A 37 9.96 9.14 -2.42
CA PRO A 37 10.34 7.78 -2.14
C PRO A 37 11.86 7.59 -2.31
N HIS A 38 12.43 6.74 -1.48
CA HIS A 38 13.82 6.29 -1.59
C HIS A 38 13.90 4.84 -2.08
N ILE A 39 15.11 4.35 -2.30
CA ILE A 39 15.36 2.99 -2.83
C ILE A 39 14.71 1.87 -2.00
N GLY A 40 14.52 2.07 -0.69
CA GLY A 40 13.82 1.12 0.18
C GLY A 40 12.36 0.94 -0.21
N HIS A 41 11.66 2.01 -0.59
CA HIS A 41 10.29 1.95 -1.11
C HIS A 41 10.26 1.21 -2.45
N ALA A 42 11.21 1.52 -3.34
CA ALA A 42 11.33 0.86 -4.63
C ALA A 42 11.59 -0.65 -4.48
N ARG A 43 12.51 -1.04 -3.58
CA ARG A 43 12.81 -2.46 -3.28
C ARG A 43 11.58 -3.21 -2.83
N SER A 44 10.82 -2.65 -1.89
CA SER A 44 9.59 -3.27 -1.40
C SER A 44 8.56 -3.42 -2.52
N ALA A 45 8.26 -2.33 -3.23
CA ALA A 45 7.28 -2.33 -4.30
C ALA A 45 7.65 -3.31 -5.43
N TYR A 46 8.93 -3.36 -5.80
CA TYR A 46 9.44 -4.27 -6.83
C TYR A 46 9.32 -5.74 -6.41
N ALA A 47 9.66 -6.08 -5.16
CA ALA A 47 9.55 -7.45 -4.67
C ALA A 47 8.11 -7.98 -4.75
N PHE A 48 7.13 -7.17 -4.34
CA PHE A 48 5.71 -7.56 -4.43
C PHE A 48 5.18 -7.55 -5.86
N ASP A 49 5.70 -6.68 -6.73
CA ASP A 49 5.36 -6.70 -8.17
C ASP A 49 5.83 -8.00 -8.85
N VAL A 50 7.03 -8.47 -8.52
CA VAL A 50 7.54 -9.77 -8.99
C VAL A 50 6.63 -10.92 -8.52
N ILE A 51 6.23 -10.90 -7.24
CA ILE A 51 5.31 -11.91 -6.68
C ILE A 51 3.97 -11.88 -7.42
N ARG A 52 3.40 -10.69 -7.63
CA ARG A 52 2.15 -10.48 -8.38
C ARG A 52 2.26 -11.05 -9.80
N ARG A 53 3.31 -10.68 -10.54
CA ARG A 53 3.56 -11.17 -11.90
C ARG A 53 3.73 -12.68 -11.93
N TYR A 54 4.37 -13.26 -10.94
CA TYR A 54 4.54 -14.71 -10.88
C TYR A 54 3.21 -15.43 -10.69
N PHE A 55 2.31 -14.93 -9.84
CA PHE A 55 0.96 -15.50 -9.72
C PHE A 55 0.17 -15.36 -11.02
N ILE A 56 0.25 -14.21 -11.70
CA ILE A 56 -0.38 -14.00 -13.01
C ILE A 56 0.19 -15.00 -14.03
N TYR A 57 1.50 -15.18 -14.07
CA TYR A 57 2.17 -16.17 -14.94
C TYR A 57 1.72 -17.61 -14.64
N LYS A 58 1.26 -17.88 -13.44
CA LYS A 58 0.70 -19.17 -13.01
C LYS A 58 -0.81 -19.26 -13.21
N ASP A 59 -1.37 -18.41 -14.06
CA ASP A 59 -2.79 -18.35 -14.43
C ASP A 59 -3.75 -18.06 -13.28
N TYR A 60 -3.26 -17.46 -12.17
CA TYR A 60 -4.13 -16.94 -11.12
C TYR A 60 -4.68 -15.56 -11.50
N LYS A 61 -5.96 -15.34 -11.20
CA LYS A 61 -6.53 -13.99 -11.16
C LYS A 61 -6.07 -13.32 -9.87
N VAL A 62 -5.24 -12.27 -9.99
CA VAL A 62 -4.68 -11.57 -8.84
C VAL A 62 -5.42 -10.26 -8.60
N GLU A 63 -5.88 -10.04 -7.37
CA GLU A 63 -6.32 -8.73 -6.88
C GLU A 63 -5.24 -8.19 -5.94
N PHE A 64 -4.61 -7.09 -6.32
CA PHE A 64 -3.53 -6.47 -5.56
C PHE A 64 -3.98 -5.17 -4.95
N VAL A 65 -3.96 -5.09 -3.63
CA VAL A 65 -4.36 -3.93 -2.83
C VAL A 65 -3.14 -3.37 -2.11
N ARG A 66 -2.95 -2.06 -2.21
CA ARG A 66 -1.93 -1.32 -1.46
C ARG A 66 -2.56 -0.07 -0.89
N ASN A 67 -2.53 0.10 0.44
CA ASN A 67 -3.06 1.32 1.05
C ASN A 67 -2.13 2.51 0.88
N VAL A 68 -2.66 3.69 1.11
CA VAL A 68 -1.90 4.94 1.27
C VAL A 68 -2.15 5.47 2.66
N THR A 69 -1.09 5.75 3.40
CA THR A 69 -1.16 6.48 4.67
C THR A 69 -1.03 7.97 4.34
N ASP A 70 -2.18 8.61 4.16
CA ASP A 70 -2.33 10.02 3.78
C ASP A 70 -2.59 10.94 4.99
N VAL A 71 -2.58 10.39 6.20
CA VAL A 71 -2.61 11.10 7.48
C VAL A 71 -1.63 10.45 8.46
N ASP A 72 -0.70 11.23 8.97
CA ASP A 72 0.37 10.79 9.89
C ASP A 72 1.06 12.03 10.47
N ASP A 73 1.68 11.92 11.64
CA ASP A 73 2.37 13.05 12.28
C ASP A 73 3.46 13.66 11.37
N LYS A 74 4.13 12.86 10.54
CA LYS A 74 5.15 13.34 9.60
C LYS A 74 4.52 14.23 8.51
N ILE A 75 3.33 13.86 8.00
CA ILE A 75 2.59 14.65 7.02
C ILE A 75 2.14 15.96 7.66
N ILE A 76 1.57 15.88 8.88
CA ILE A 76 1.09 17.03 9.64
C ILE A 76 2.23 18.02 9.92
N ASN A 77 3.38 17.53 10.39
CA ASN A 77 4.52 18.38 10.70
C ASN A 77 5.09 19.04 9.44
N LYS A 78 5.15 18.32 8.32
CA LYS A 78 5.59 18.87 7.04
C LYS A 78 4.60 19.93 6.53
N ALA A 79 3.30 19.67 6.62
CA ALA A 79 2.26 20.61 6.25
C ALA A 79 2.35 21.92 7.03
N LYS A 80 2.54 21.87 8.35
CA LYS A 80 2.77 23.04 9.21
C LYS A 80 4.02 23.83 8.81
N GLY A 81 5.05 23.15 8.30
CA GLY A 81 6.28 23.80 7.84
C GLY A 81 6.14 24.47 6.49
N GLU A 82 5.49 23.80 5.52
CA GLU A 82 5.39 24.25 4.13
C GLU A 82 4.22 25.23 3.91
N PHE A 83 3.11 25.14 4.67
CA PHE A 83 1.85 25.85 4.46
C PHE A 83 1.37 26.56 5.74
N LYS A 84 2.18 27.46 6.29
CA LYS A 84 1.97 28.09 7.61
C LYS A 84 0.68 28.90 7.75
N GLU A 85 0.17 29.42 6.65
CA GLU A 85 -1.01 30.34 6.62
C GLU A 85 -2.30 29.62 6.17
N GLU A 86 -2.21 28.33 5.84
CA GLU A 86 -3.34 27.56 5.36
C GLU A 86 -4.04 26.77 6.48
N ASP A 87 -5.32 26.44 6.23
CA ASP A 87 -6.01 25.45 7.05
C ASP A 87 -5.25 24.13 7.06
N LEU A 88 -5.06 23.57 8.25
CA LEU A 88 -4.22 22.39 8.47
C LEU A 88 -4.70 21.18 7.64
N ASN A 89 -6.00 20.95 7.54
CA ASN A 89 -6.54 19.82 6.79
C ASN A 89 -6.26 19.97 5.29
N SER A 90 -6.41 21.20 4.78
CA SER A 90 -6.07 21.53 3.40
C SER A 90 -4.57 21.34 3.12
N ALA A 91 -3.73 21.82 4.02
CA ALA A 91 -2.27 21.69 3.93
C ALA A 91 -1.82 20.23 3.96
N VAL A 92 -2.35 19.41 4.87
CA VAL A 92 -2.09 17.97 4.96
C VAL A 92 -2.47 17.27 3.66
N LYS A 93 -3.66 17.58 3.12
CA LYS A 93 -4.10 17.03 1.84
C LYS A 93 -3.16 17.39 0.69
N LYS A 94 -2.72 18.65 0.60
CA LYS A 94 -1.77 19.10 -0.43
C LYS A 94 -0.44 18.37 -0.36
N VAL A 95 0.11 18.18 0.84
CA VAL A 95 1.35 17.41 1.06
C VAL A 95 1.16 15.97 0.61
N SER A 96 0.11 15.31 1.08
CA SER A 96 -0.14 13.91 0.77
C SER A 96 -0.37 13.68 -0.72
N ASP A 97 -1.19 14.49 -1.39
CA ASP A 97 -1.46 14.37 -2.82
C ASP A 97 -0.19 14.64 -3.67
N LYS A 98 0.64 15.64 -3.28
CA LYS A 98 1.93 15.92 -3.92
C LYS A 98 2.87 14.72 -3.89
N TYR A 99 3.09 14.14 -2.70
CA TYR A 99 4.06 13.05 -2.55
C TYR A 99 3.50 11.70 -3.02
N LEU A 100 2.20 11.50 -3.00
CA LEU A 100 1.58 10.34 -3.64
C LEU A 100 1.83 10.36 -5.15
N LYS A 101 1.67 11.51 -5.79
CA LYS A 101 2.00 11.68 -7.22
C LYS A 101 3.46 11.37 -7.50
N VAL A 102 4.38 11.92 -6.71
CA VAL A 102 5.83 11.65 -6.83
C VAL A 102 6.12 10.16 -6.68
N TYR A 103 5.45 9.49 -5.71
CA TYR A 103 5.58 8.05 -5.52
C TYR A 103 5.13 7.27 -6.77
N HIS A 104 3.94 7.57 -7.31
CA HIS A 104 3.44 6.91 -8.51
C HIS A 104 4.34 7.11 -9.72
N ASP A 105 4.84 8.34 -9.93
CA ASP A 105 5.75 8.65 -11.03
C ASP A 105 7.07 7.85 -10.91
N CYS A 106 7.62 7.75 -9.71
CA CYS A 106 8.84 6.97 -9.45
C CYS A 106 8.62 5.47 -9.68
N MET A 107 7.53 4.91 -9.15
CA MET A 107 7.22 3.48 -9.32
C MET A 107 6.88 3.15 -10.77
N GLY A 108 6.19 4.04 -11.48
CA GLY A 108 5.90 3.89 -12.91
C GLY A 108 7.18 3.86 -13.77
N LYS A 109 8.17 4.72 -13.48
CA LYS A 109 9.48 4.69 -14.16
C LYS A 109 10.24 3.38 -13.96
N LEU A 110 10.00 2.68 -12.86
CA LEU A 110 10.55 1.35 -12.59
C LEU A 110 9.73 0.21 -13.23
N GLY A 111 8.65 0.51 -13.95
CA GLY A 111 7.79 -0.49 -14.58
C GLY A 111 6.96 -1.31 -13.58
N ILE A 112 6.79 -0.82 -12.35
CA ILE A 112 5.98 -1.46 -11.33
C ILE A 112 4.50 -1.27 -11.66
N MET A 113 3.73 -2.35 -11.63
CA MET A 113 2.30 -2.32 -11.91
C MET A 113 1.54 -1.53 -10.84
N GLN A 114 0.59 -0.71 -11.30
CA GLN A 114 -0.33 -0.03 -10.37
C GLN A 114 -1.18 -1.05 -9.60
N PRO A 115 -1.51 -0.80 -8.33
CA PRO A 115 -2.43 -1.65 -7.59
C PRO A 115 -3.83 -1.62 -8.22
N ASP A 116 -4.60 -2.70 -8.03
CA ASP A 116 -5.99 -2.74 -8.47
C ASP A 116 -6.89 -1.87 -7.58
N ARG A 117 -6.50 -1.74 -6.30
CA ARG A 117 -7.11 -0.81 -5.34
C ARG A 117 -6.04 -0.15 -4.48
N GLU A 118 -6.21 1.15 -4.25
CA GLU A 118 -5.30 1.96 -3.44
C GLU A 118 -6.09 2.82 -2.43
N PRO A 119 -6.65 2.19 -1.37
CA PRO A 119 -7.45 2.89 -0.36
C PRO A 119 -6.58 3.85 0.45
N LYS A 120 -7.07 5.09 0.64
CA LYS A 120 -6.46 6.08 1.51
C LYS A 120 -6.96 5.92 2.95
N ALA A 121 -6.10 6.08 3.94
CA ALA A 121 -6.47 5.94 5.35
C ALA A 121 -7.62 6.88 5.74
N THR A 122 -7.58 8.13 5.26
CA THR A 122 -8.63 9.13 5.54
C THR A 122 -10.02 8.73 5.04
N GLU A 123 -10.11 7.98 3.94
CA GLU A 123 -11.38 7.51 3.36
C GLU A 123 -12.01 6.36 4.16
N TYR A 124 -11.24 5.74 5.04
CA TYR A 124 -11.66 4.54 5.78
C TYR A 124 -11.89 4.77 7.28
N ILE A 125 -11.71 6.01 7.79
CA ILE A 125 -11.83 6.30 9.23
C ILE A 125 -13.16 5.82 9.81
N ASN A 126 -14.29 6.13 9.17
CA ASN A 126 -15.60 5.70 9.66
C ASN A 126 -15.73 4.16 9.69
N LYS A 127 -15.23 3.48 8.66
CA LYS A 127 -15.24 2.00 8.61
C LYS A 127 -14.33 1.41 9.68
N MET A 128 -13.19 2.03 9.97
CA MET A 128 -12.31 1.62 11.07
C MET A 128 -13.01 1.78 12.43
N ILE A 129 -13.69 2.90 12.66
CA ILE A 129 -14.48 3.14 13.88
C ILE A 129 -15.58 2.07 14.03
N ASP A 130 -16.33 1.80 12.95
CA ASP A 130 -17.40 0.80 13.00
C ASP A 130 -16.85 -0.61 13.25
N PHE A 131 -15.70 -0.94 12.66
CA PHE A 131 -15.06 -2.23 12.91
C PHE A 131 -14.54 -2.34 14.36
N ILE A 132 -13.96 -1.28 14.91
CA ILE A 132 -13.52 -1.22 16.31
C ILE A 132 -14.70 -1.46 17.25
N LYS A 133 -15.88 -0.86 17.00
CA LYS A 133 -17.10 -1.08 17.81
C LYS A 133 -17.56 -2.54 17.83
N ILE A 134 -17.22 -3.32 16.81
CA ILE A 134 -17.55 -4.77 16.76
C ILE A 134 -16.57 -5.58 17.62
N LEU A 135 -15.34 -5.09 17.79
CA LEU A 135 -14.29 -5.79 18.52
C LEU A 135 -14.30 -5.50 20.02
N VAL A 136 -14.97 -4.43 20.46
CA VAL A 136 -15.11 -3.97 21.86
C VAL A 136 -16.49 -4.33 22.40
#